data_e156f0f3571c6129b6ef9ed3d0fe709f
#
_entry.id   e156f0f3571c6129b6ef9ed3d0fe709f
#
_cell.length_a   1.000
_cell.length_b   1.000
_cell.length_c   1.000
_cell.angle_alpha   90.00
_cell.angle_beta   90.00
_cell.angle_gamma   90.00
#
_symmetry.space_group_name_H-M   'P 1'
#
loop_
_entity.id
_entity.type
_entity.pdbx_description
1 polymer ?
#
loop_
_entity_poly.entity_id
_entity_poly.type
_entity_poly.pdbx_seq_one_letter_code
_entity_poly.pdbx_strand_id
1 'polypeptide(L)'
;MKKNRIIVIADEGEVLWESLILPEQQTEIYLAKNIQDALSHLTVFSYHLILIAVKQEPEIICQLVEAIRKMVITPVIVLLPDHSEMRNKIIQAGADVVLTQLCTEEISLQAYALIRRYTEWKSERKEEIPVMVGKLEILPLQRTVEWEHKRIHVVKREFDFLYLL
;
A
#
# COMPACT_ATOMS: atom_id res chain seq x y z
N MET A 1 -3.73 20.25 -0.49
CA MET A 1 -2.83 19.40 0.32
C MET A 1 -3.04 17.94 -0.04
N LYS A 2 -1.97 17.25 -0.37
CA LYS A 2 -2.06 15.79 -0.58
C LYS A 2 -2.17 15.09 0.77
N LYS A 3 -3.26 14.38 0.98
CA LYS A 3 -3.40 13.49 2.15
C LYS A 3 -2.67 12.18 1.87
N ASN A 4 -1.85 11.73 2.81
CA ASN A 4 -1.34 10.38 2.78
C ASN A 4 -2.43 9.41 3.25
N ARG A 5 -2.60 8.32 2.53
CA ARG A 5 -3.58 7.28 2.86
C ARG A 5 -2.85 6.01 3.26
N ILE A 6 -3.14 5.53 4.45
CA ILE A 6 -2.55 4.31 5.01
C ILE A 6 -3.67 3.30 5.25
N ILE A 7 -3.48 2.09 4.79
CA ILE A 7 -4.33 0.97 5.19
C ILE A 7 -3.63 0.14 6.26
N VAL A 8 -4.32 -0.12 7.33
CA VAL A 8 -3.85 -0.93 8.45
C VAL A 8 -4.65 -2.22 8.51
N ILE A 9 -3.95 -3.35 8.50
CA ILE A 9 -4.51 -4.67 8.67
C ILE A 9 -4.10 -5.16 10.06
N ALA A 10 -5.00 -5.06 11.02
CA ALA A 10 -4.74 -5.41 12.42
C ALA A 10 -5.93 -6.16 13.02
N ASP A 11 -5.65 -6.92 14.08
CA ASP A 11 -6.70 -7.54 14.86
C ASP A 11 -7.47 -6.52 15.70
N GLU A 12 -8.73 -6.82 16.02
CA GLU A 12 -9.57 -5.94 16.84
C GLU A 12 -8.93 -5.65 18.21
N GLY A 13 -8.93 -4.38 18.60
CA GLY A 13 -8.51 -3.92 19.93
C GLY A 13 -7.08 -3.40 20.04
N GLU A 14 -6.30 -3.34 18.97
CA GLU A 14 -4.98 -2.69 19.01
C GLU A 14 -5.10 -1.18 18.74
N VAL A 15 -5.00 -0.40 19.80
CA VAL A 15 -5.26 1.06 19.86
C VAL A 15 -4.09 1.91 19.32
N LEU A 16 -3.01 1.32 18.86
CA LEU A 16 -1.75 2.02 18.53
C LEU A 16 -1.81 2.88 17.25
N TRP A 17 -2.85 2.71 16.44
CA TRP A 17 -2.88 3.29 15.09
C TRP A 17 -3.30 4.75 15.06
N GLU A 18 -4.09 5.19 16.05
CA GLU A 18 -4.51 6.59 16.17
C GLU A 18 -3.35 7.52 16.56
N SER A 19 -2.27 6.96 17.09
CA SER A 19 -1.09 7.68 17.50
C SER A 19 0.04 7.72 16.46
N LEU A 20 -0.17 7.18 15.25
CA LEU A 20 0.77 7.33 14.14
C LEU A 20 0.78 8.79 13.65
N ILE A 21 1.61 9.59 14.27
CA ILE A 21 1.80 10.99 13.88
C ILE A 21 2.89 11.03 12.82
N LEU A 22 2.47 11.22 11.56
CA LEU A 22 3.40 11.55 10.49
C LEU A 22 3.64 13.06 10.52
N PRO A 23 4.91 13.51 10.68
CA PRO A 23 5.21 14.94 10.71
C PRO A 23 4.77 15.62 9.41
N GLU A 24 4.13 16.77 9.53
CA GLU A 24 3.82 17.72 8.46
C GLU A 24 2.76 17.34 7.42
N GLN A 25 2.09 16.19 7.51
CA GLN A 25 1.11 15.81 6.51
C GLN A 25 -0.18 15.28 7.15
N GLN A 26 -1.31 15.68 6.58
CA GLN A 26 -2.59 15.06 6.94
C GLN A 26 -2.58 13.60 6.50
N THR A 27 -2.76 12.71 7.44
CA THR A 27 -2.81 11.27 7.22
C THR A 27 -4.23 10.76 7.40
N GLU A 28 -4.69 9.98 6.46
CA GLU A 28 -5.97 9.26 6.52
C GLU A 28 -5.68 7.78 6.71
N ILE A 29 -6.14 7.22 7.81
CA ILE A 29 -5.92 5.82 8.15
C ILE A 29 -7.24 5.06 7.95
N TYR A 30 -7.18 4.01 7.13
CA TYR A 30 -8.26 3.03 7.01
C TYR A 30 -7.87 1.77 7.77
N LEU A 31 -8.67 1.42 8.77
CA LEU A 31 -8.50 0.18 9.53
C LEU A 31 -9.35 -0.92 8.88
N ALA A 32 -8.70 -1.87 8.24
CA ALA A 32 -9.39 -3.01 7.64
C ALA A 32 -9.94 -3.94 8.72
N LYS A 33 -11.17 -4.40 8.54
CA LYS A 33 -11.86 -5.28 9.49
C LYS A 33 -11.24 -6.69 9.56
N ASN A 34 -10.70 -7.14 8.46
CA ASN A 34 -10.03 -8.42 8.29
C ASN A 34 -9.20 -8.43 7.01
N ILE A 35 -8.49 -9.51 6.74
CA ILE A 35 -7.65 -9.67 5.53
C ILE A 35 -8.47 -9.52 4.25
N GLN A 36 -9.66 -10.11 4.20
CA GLN A 36 -10.53 -10.04 3.01
C GLN A 36 -10.99 -8.60 2.72
N ASP A 37 -11.35 -7.85 3.75
CA ASP A 37 -11.70 -6.44 3.63
C ASP A 37 -10.52 -5.61 3.11
N ALA A 38 -9.32 -5.86 3.64
CA ALA A 38 -8.11 -5.20 3.19
C ALA A 38 -7.81 -5.46 1.70
N LEU A 39 -7.86 -6.71 1.27
CA LEU A 39 -7.65 -7.08 -0.12
C LEU A 39 -8.69 -6.46 -1.06
N SER A 40 -9.95 -6.42 -0.63
CA SER A 40 -11.02 -5.75 -1.38
C SER A 40 -10.76 -4.24 -1.53
N HIS A 41 -10.34 -3.58 -0.46
CA HIS A 41 -9.99 -2.17 -0.51
C HIS A 41 -8.79 -1.87 -1.41
N LEU A 42 -7.78 -2.72 -1.41
CA LEU A 42 -6.60 -2.58 -2.26
C LEU A 42 -6.91 -2.75 -3.76
N THR A 43 -8.00 -3.40 -4.12
CA THR A 43 -8.45 -3.48 -5.52
C THR A 43 -9.13 -2.21 -6.01
N VAL A 44 -9.71 -1.42 -5.11
CA VAL A 44 -10.52 -0.25 -5.43
C VAL A 44 -9.77 1.06 -5.17
N PHE A 45 -9.09 1.16 -4.03
CA PHE A 45 -8.44 2.39 -3.59
C PHE A 45 -6.92 2.31 -3.66
N SER A 46 -6.29 3.46 -3.88
CA SER A 46 -4.83 3.61 -3.83
C SER A 46 -4.39 4.07 -2.45
N TYR A 47 -3.38 3.42 -1.91
CA TYR A 47 -2.77 3.75 -0.62
C TYR A 47 -1.29 4.09 -0.81
N HIS A 48 -0.73 4.86 0.13
CA HIS A 48 0.68 5.22 0.15
C HIS A 48 1.51 4.28 1.02
N LEU A 49 0.86 3.57 1.93
CA LEU A 49 1.47 2.59 2.82
C LEU A 49 0.46 1.52 3.23
N ILE A 50 0.96 0.31 3.37
CA ILE A 50 0.24 -0.83 3.95
C ILE A 50 0.96 -1.25 5.23
N LEU A 51 0.24 -1.30 6.33
CA LEU A 51 0.76 -1.73 7.62
C LEU A 51 0.05 -3.00 8.05
N ILE A 52 0.80 -4.05 8.32
CA ILE A 52 0.28 -5.36 8.73
C ILE A 52 0.70 -5.65 10.16
N ALA A 53 -0.28 -5.86 11.04
CA ALA A 53 -0.08 -6.12 12.46
C ALA A 53 -1.07 -7.17 12.97
N VAL A 54 -1.17 -8.28 12.27
CA VAL A 54 -2.07 -9.38 12.62
C VAL A 54 -1.35 -10.45 13.45
N LYS A 55 -2.07 -11.03 14.40
CA LYS A 55 -1.61 -12.18 15.19
C LYS A 55 -1.96 -13.49 14.49
N GLN A 56 -1.28 -13.73 13.38
CA GLN A 56 -1.44 -14.93 12.57
C GLN A 56 -0.13 -15.72 12.52
N GLU A 57 -0.20 -16.96 12.12
CA GLU A 57 0.99 -17.74 11.83
C GLU A 57 1.85 -17.04 10.76
N PRO A 58 3.19 -17.02 10.91
CA PRO A 58 4.07 -16.32 9.99
C PRO A 58 3.91 -16.73 8.53
N GLU A 59 3.56 -17.98 8.26
CA GLU A 59 3.29 -18.48 6.91
C GLU A 59 2.06 -17.82 6.29
N ILE A 60 1.04 -17.54 7.08
CA ILE A 60 -0.15 -16.81 6.63
C ILE A 60 0.21 -15.36 6.30
N ILE A 61 1.06 -14.74 7.11
CA ILE A 61 1.58 -13.39 6.85
C ILE A 61 2.39 -13.35 5.56
N CYS A 62 3.25 -14.34 5.32
CA CYS A 62 3.98 -14.46 4.05
C CYS A 62 3.03 -14.54 2.85
N GLN A 63 2.02 -15.39 2.93
CA GLN A 63 1.01 -15.54 1.86
C GLN A 63 0.24 -14.24 1.64
N LEU A 64 -0.10 -13.52 2.70
CA LEU A 64 -0.75 -12.22 2.61
C LEU A 64 0.13 -11.20 1.89
N VAL A 65 1.40 -11.10 2.25
CA VAL A 65 2.36 -10.19 1.63
C VAL A 65 2.54 -10.53 0.15
N GLU A 66 2.68 -11.79 -0.19
CA GLU A 66 2.76 -12.25 -1.58
C GLU A 66 1.51 -11.89 -2.40
N ALA A 67 0.32 -12.08 -1.81
CA ALA A 67 -0.94 -11.71 -2.45
C ALA A 67 -1.03 -10.19 -2.69
N ILE A 68 -0.62 -9.39 -1.72
CA ILE A 68 -0.56 -7.92 -1.84
C ILE A 68 0.40 -7.51 -2.96
N ARG A 69 1.57 -8.13 -3.05
CA ARG A 69 2.56 -7.82 -4.08
C ARG A 69 2.11 -8.13 -5.50
N LYS A 70 1.26 -9.11 -5.68
CA LYS A 70 0.61 -9.38 -6.97
C LYS A 70 -0.39 -8.28 -7.37
N MET A 71 -0.87 -7.51 -6.41
CA MET A 71 -1.90 -6.49 -6.63
C MET A 71 -1.30 -5.09 -6.74
N VAL A 72 -0.35 -4.73 -5.87
CA VAL A 72 0.17 -3.36 -5.72
C VAL A 72 1.67 -3.35 -5.43
N ILE A 73 2.31 -2.22 -5.74
CA ILE A 73 3.71 -1.93 -5.42
C ILE A 73 3.85 -1.01 -4.19
N THR A 74 2.74 -0.68 -3.56
CA THR A 74 2.70 0.16 -2.36
C THR A 74 3.62 -0.39 -1.27
N PRO A 75 4.39 0.45 -0.56
CA PRO A 75 5.24 0.00 0.54
C PRO A 75 4.47 -0.78 1.60
N VAL A 76 5.08 -1.83 2.12
CA VAL A 76 4.49 -2.70 3.15
C VAL A 76 5.41 -2.76 4.36
N ILE A 77 4.88 -2.41 5.53
CA ILE A 77 5.49 -2.64 6.83
C ILE A 77 4.76 -3.78 7.52
N VAL A 78 5.50 -4.77 8.02
CA VAL A 78 4.97 -5.86 8.84
C VAL A 78 5.49 -5.72 10.25
N LEU A 79 4.59 -5.75 11.23
CA LEU A 79 4.94 -5.81 12.65
C LEU A 79 4.92 -7.28 13.10
N LEU A 80 6.04 -7.77 13.61
CA LEU A 80 6.24 -9.18 13.93
C LEU A 80 6.96 -9.33 15.28
N PRO A 81 6.33 -8.96 16.40
CA PRO A 81 7.00 -8.93 17.69
C PRO A 81 7.43 -10.29 18.22
N ASP A 82 6.68 -11.35 17.90
CA ASP A 82 6.87 -12.67 18.53
C ASP A 82 7.63 -13.67 17.64
N HIS A 83 7.95 -13.32 16.41
CA HIS A 83 8.50 -14.23 15.39
C HIS A 83 9.67 -13.63 14.62
N SER A 84 10.64 -13.06 15.33
CA SER A 84 11.80 -12.39 14.71
C SER A 84 12.61 -13.29 13.78
N GLU A 85 12.59 -14.62 13.99
CA GLU A 85 13.24 -15.60 13.15
C GLU A 85 12.64 -15.68 11.74
N MET A 86 11.39 -15.30 11.57
CA MET A 86 10.69 -15.32 10.29
C MET A 86 10.85 -14.03 9.47
N ARG A 87 11.52 -13.03 10.03
CA ARG A 87 11.73 -11.71 9.41
C ARG A 87 12.22 -11.80 7.96
N ASN A 88 13.25 -12.60 7.72
CA ASN A 88 13.85 -12.72 6.40
C ASN A 88 12.89 -13.33 5.37
N LYS A 89 12.11 -14.33 5.77
CA LYS A 89 11.09 -14.93 4.89
C LYS A 89 10.01 -13.95 4.50
N ILE A 90 9.57 -13.10 5.43
CA ILE A 90 8.56 -12.08 5.16
C ILE A 90 9.11 -10.98 4.24
N ILE A 91 10.37 -10.59 4.41
CA ILE A 91 11.03 -9.67 3.48
C ILE A 91 11.13 -10.30 2.08
N GLN A 92 11.51 -11.56 1.97
CA GLN A 92 11.56 -12.30 0.70
C GLN A 92 10.17 -12.41 0.04
N ALA A 93 9.10 -12.51 0.83
CA ALA A 93 7.73 -12.51 0.34
C ALA A 93 7.31 -11.16 -0.28
N GLY A 94 8.02 -10.08 0.05
CA GLY A 94 7.82 -8.76 -0.56
C GLY A 94 7.58 -7.60 0.40
N ALA A 95 7.70 -7.80 1.71
CA ALA A 95 7.65 -6.72 2.68
C ALA A 95 8.89 -5.81 2.55
N ASP A 96 8.69 -4.50 2.66
CA ASP A 96 9.80 -3.54 2.61
C ASP A 96 10.52 -3.42 3.95
N VAL A 97 9.75 -3.48 5.03
CA VAL A 97 10.27 -3.40 6.41
C VAL A 97 9.52 -4.38 7.29
N VAL A 98 10.25 -5.11 8.12
CA VAL A 98 9.70 -5.93 9.20
C VAL A 98 10.24 -5.43 10.52
N LEU A 99 9.34 -5.01 11.42
CA LEU A 99 9.68 -4.51 12.74
C LEU A 99 9.31 -5.58 13.79
N THR A 100 10.28 -5.92 14.61
CA THR A 100 10.12 -6.93 15.68
C THR A 100 9.86 -6.30 17.04
N GLN A 101 9.95 -4.99 17.14
CA GLN A 101 9.61 -4.23 18.33
C GLN A 101 8.49 -3.23 18.03
N LEU A 102 7.52 -3.15 18.93
CA LEU A 102 6.39 -2.22 18.83
C LEU A 102 6.77 -0.86 19.43
N CYS A 103 7.58 -0.10 18.71
CA CYS A 103 7.90 1.28 19.06
C CYS A 103 7.15 2.22 18.10
N THR A 104 6.20 2.99 18.61
CA THR A 104 5.38 3.89 17.81
C THR A 104 6.22 4.92 17.05
N GLU A 105 7.28 5.44 17.67
CA GLU A 105 8.19 6.38 17.05
C GLU A 105 8.92 5.76 15.86
N GLU A 106 9.47 4.56 16.02
CA GLU A 106 10.14 3.84 14.94
C GLU A 106 9.19 3.51 13.79
N ILE A 107 7.98 3.05 14.09
CA ILE A 107 6.95 2.79 13.09
C ILE A 107 6.63 4.06 12.31
N SER A 108 6.44 5.17 12.98
CA SER A 108 6.14 6.46 12.36
C SER A 108 7.30 6.94 11.47
N LEU A 109 8.54 6.83 11.91
CA LEU A 109 9.71 7.22 11.13
C LEU A 109 9.91 6.34 9.89
N GLN A 110 9.75 5.03 10.03
CA GLN A 110 9.81 4.10 8.89
C GLN A 110 8.67 4.34 7.89
N ALA A 111 7.45 4.56 8.39
CA ALA A 111 6.31 4.88 7.57
C ALA A 111 6.54 6.16 6.76
N TYR A 112 7.01 7.22 7.41
CA TYR A 112 7.34 8.48 6.75
C TYR A 112 8.41 8.32 5.67
N ALA A 113 9.49 7.60 5.97
CA ALA A 113 10.58 7.37 5.02
C ALA A 113 10.10 6.61 3.77
N LEU A 114 9.29 5.58 3.96
CA LEU A 114 8.75 4.79 2.86
C LEU A 114 7.73 5.58 2.02
N ILE A 115 6.83 6.32 2.64
CA ILE A 115 5.87 7.17 1.94
C ILE A 115 6.59 8.23 1.12
N ARG A 116 7.60 8.88 1.70
CA ARG A 116 8.41 9.88 0.99
C ARG A 116 9.07 9.29 -0.24
N ARG A 117 9.78 8.19 -0.12
CA ARG A 117 10.43 7.50 -1.25
C ARG A 117 9.45 7.07 -2.33
N TYR A 118 8.32 6.52 -1.93
CA TYR A 118 7.28 6.08 -2.86
C TYR A 118 6.66 7.26 -3.60
N THR A 119 6.42 8.37 -2.93
CA THR A 119 5.87 9.59 -3.52
C THR A 119 6.88 10.25 -4.46
N GLU A 120 8.15 10.34 -4.10
CA GLU A 120 9.24 10.84 -4.94
C GLU A 120 9.39 9.98 -6.19
N TRP A 121 9.46 8.68 -6.03
CA TRP A 121 9.55 7.74 -7.14
C TRP A 121 8.38 7.86 -8.12
N LYS A 122 7.15 8.02 -7.61
CA LYS A 122 5.98 8.28 -8.46
C LYS A 122 6.06 9.61 -9.18
N SER A 123 6.61 10.63 -8.54
CA SER A 123 6.73 11.96 -9.16
C SER A 123 7.81 12.04 -10.23
N GLU A 124 8.91 11.33 -10.07
CA GLU A 124 9.99 11.22 -11.05
C GLU A 124 9.55 10.51 -12.34
N ARG A 125 8.55 9.63 -12.25
CA ARG A 125 7.97 8.93 -13.39
C ARG A 125 6.80 9.66 -14.05
N LYS A 126 6.63 10.95 -13.81
CA LYS A 126 5.54 11.74 -14.40
C LYS A 126 5.71 12.02 -15.91
N GLU A 127 6.86 11.78 -16.49
CA GLU A 127 7.09 11.84 -17.95
C GLU A 127 6.70 10.53 -18.64
N GLU A 128 5.57 10.00 -18.25
CA GLU A 128 5.02 8.82 -18.88
C GLU A 128 4.40 9.16 -20.23
N ILE A 129 4.75 8.38 -21.24
CA ILE A 129 4.11 8.49 -22.54
C ILE A 129 2.72 7.82 -22.44
N PRO A 130 1.64 8.58 -22.54
CA PRO A 130 0.32 8.01 -22.47
C PRO A 130 0.04 7.10 -23.68
N VAL A 131 -0.63 6.00 -23.45
CA VAL A 131 -1.14 5.15 -24.51
C VAL A 131 -2.49 5.70 -24.97
N MET A 132 -2.55 6.17 -26.21
CA MET A 132 -3.76 6.75 -26.78
C MET A 132 -4.54 5.70 -27.56
N VAL A 133 -5.82 5.54 -27.24
CA VAL A 133 -6.76 4.74 -28.02
C VAL A 133 -7.96 5.63 -28.37
N GLY A 134 -7.91 6.29 -29.52
CA GLY A 134 -8.89 7.31 -29.88
C GLY A 134 -8.82 8.50 -28.91
N LYS A 135 -9.90 8.73 -28.17
CA LYS A 135 -9.98 9.77 -27.14
C LYS A 135 -9.65 9.26 -25.73
N LEU A 136 -9.34 7.97 -25.60
CA LEU A 136 -8.96 7.35 -24.35
C LEU A 136 -7.46 7.47 -24.14
N GLU A 137 -7.08 8.02 -23.02
CA GLU A 137 -5.68 8.15 -22.58
C GLU A 137 -5.44 7.24 -21.38
N ILE A 138 -4.51 6.30 -21.55
CA ILE A 138 -4.13 5.36 -20.51
C ILE A 138 -2.75 5.73 -20.01
N LEU A 139 -2.62 5.97 -18.72
CA LEU A 139 -1.37 6.27 -18.03
C LEU A 139 -0.93 5.04 -17.21
N PRO A 140 -0.12 4.13 -17.81
CA PRO A 140 0.18 2.83 -17.20
C PRO A 140 0.87 2.90 -15.85
N LEU A 141 1.84 3.81 -15.69
CA LEU A 141 2.57 3.97 -14.43
C LEU A 141 1.72 4.56 -13.32
N GLN A 142 0.82 5.47 -13.68
CA GLN A 142 -0.13 6.07 -12.74
C GLN A 142 -1.37 5.21 -12.52
N ARG A 143 -1.56 4.18 -13.35
CA ARG A 143 -2.76 3.34 -13.39
C ARG A 143 -4.03 4.17 -13.46
N THR A 144 -4.03 5.16 -14.33
CA THR A 144 -5.17 6.05 -14.56
C THR A 144 -5.62 5.99 -16.00
N VAL A 145 -6.90 6.22 -16.20
CA VAL A 145 -7.55 6.30 -17.50
C VAL A 145 -8.28 7.63 -17.58
N GLU A 146 -8.07 8.36 -18.69
CA GLU A 146 -8.76 9.62 -18.95
C GLU A 146 -9.51 9.55 -20.29
N TRP A 147 -10.71 10.09 -20.31
CA TRP A 147 -11.51 10.28 -21.51
C TRP A 147 -11.76 11.76 -21.75
N GLU A 148 -11.28 12.28 -22.87
CA GLU A 148 -11.38 13.72 -23.18
C GLU A 148 -10.90 14.62 -22.03
N HIS A 149 -9.74 14.29 -21.44
CA HIS A 149 -9.13 14.96 -20.27
C HIS A 149 -9.93 14.88 -18.97
N LYS A 150 -10.93 13.99 -18.89
CA LYS A 150 -11.65 13.69 -17.65
C LYS A 150 -11.20 12.33 -17.12
N ARG A 151 -10.74 12.33 -15.88
CA ARG A 151 -10.32 11.10 -15.22
C ARG A 151 -11.51 10.18 -14.99
N ILE A 152 -11.36 8.94 -15.46
CA ILE A 152 -12.33 7.88 -15.25
C ILE A 152 -11.86 7.02 -14.08
N HIS A 153 -12.77 6.75 -13.14
CA HIS A 153 -12.50 5.81 -12.07
C HIS A 153 -12.60 4.38 -12.61
N VAL A 154 -11.46 3.70 -12.68
CA VAL A 154 -11.38 2.27 -13.02
C VAL A 154 -10.76 1.53 -11.86
N VAL A 155 -11.36 0.40 -11.52
CA VAL A 155 -10.74 -0.50 -10.53
C VAL A 155 -9.54 -1.19 -11.16
N LYS A 156 -8.63 -1.66 -10.33
CA LYS A 156 -7.35 -2.22 -10.78
C LYS A 156 -7.51 -3.30 -11.86
N ARG A 157 -8.46 -4.22 -11.69
CA ARG A 157 -8.73 -5.30 -12.67
C ARG A 157 -9.16 -4.76 -14.03
N GLU A 158 -10.00 -3.75 -14.03
CA GLU A 158 -10.46 -3.09 -15.27
C GLU A 158 -9.31 -2.37 -15.95
N PHE A 159 -8.46 -1.72 -15.18
CA PHE A 159 -7.26 -1.07 -15.71
C PHE A 159 -6.29 -2.08 -16.33
N ASP A 160 -5.97 -3.17 -15.63
CA ASP A 160 -5.09 -4.22 -16.12
C ASP A 160 -5.63 -4.85 -17.42
N PHE A 161 -6.95 -5.02 -17.48
CA PHE A 161 -7.63 -5.51 -18.69
C PHE A 161 -7.51 -4.53 -19.88
N LEU A 162 -7.76 -3.26 -19.66
CA LEU A 162 -7.64 -2.22 -20.70
C LEU A 162 -6.19 -2.09 -21.19
N TYR A 163 -5.22 -2.22 -20.32
CA TYR A 163 -3.82 -2.09 -20.68
C TYR A 163 -3.28 -3.29 -21.49
N LEU A 164 -3.87 -4.47 -21.31
CA LEU A 164 -3.51 -5.69 -22.04
C LEU A 164 -4.16 -5.79 -23.44
N LEU A 165 -5.14 -4.94 -23.70
CA LEU A 165 -5.75 -4.84 -25.05
C LEU A 165 -4.80 -4.11 -26.02
#